data_4b54bb0a59732f46cade9785e415c4fb
#
_entry.id   4b54bb0a59732f46cade9785e415c4fb
#
_cell.length_a   1.000
_cell.length_b   1.000
_cell.length_c   1.000
_cell.angle_alpha   90.00
_cell.angle_beta   90.00
_cell.angle_gamma   90.00
#
_symmetry.space_group_name_H-M   'P 1'
#
loop_
_entity.id
_entity.type
_entity.pdbx_description
1 polymer ?
#
loop_
_entity_poly.entity_id
_entity_poly.type
_entity_poly.pdbx_seq_one_letter_code
_entity_poly.pdbx_strand_id
1 'polypeptide(L)'
;LYNHDRSKGFLARSKYGKGTLSTEIRDDGVYFKFEAPNTELANEVMEHMKRGDIDQCSFAFTVEDDTWEMQEDDIYIRTINSISRLYDFSIVDTPAYLNTKCSCARFQEIQEADKKALEEQREKEEREAQEKRDNELKEYFENLRNDNKKYLKADNQ
;
A
#
# COMPACT_ATOMS: atom_id res chain seq x y z
N LEU A 1 -9.25 10.06 -15.92
CA LEU A 1 -10.51 10.71 -15.53
C LEU A 1 -10.78 10.51 -14.04
N TYR A 2 -11.91 11.02 -13.57
CA TYR A 2 -12.52 10.69 -12.29
C TYR A 2 -13.91 10.10 -12.55
N ASN A 3 -14.16 8.89 -12.06
CA ASN A 3 -15.42 8.14 -12.26
C ASN A 3 -15.87 8.04 -13.73
N HIS A 4 -14.93 7.91 -14.68
CA HIS A 4 -15.19 7.88 -16.13
C HIS A 4 -15.98 9.10 -16.67
N ASP A 5 -16.10 10.15 -15.87
CA ASP A 5 -16.90 11.33 -16.19
C ASP A 5 -16.07 12.41 -16.90
N ARG A 6 -16.28 12.54 -18.20
CA ARG A 6 -15.60 13.55 -19.02
C ARG A 6 -16.16 14.97 -18.82
N SER A 7 -17.35 15.11 -18.28
CA SER A 7 -17.96 16.42 -18.03
C SER A 7 -17.23 17.21 -16.95
N LYS A 8 -16.62 16.51 -16.01
CA LYS A 8 -15.80 17.09 -14.93
C LYS A 8 -14.39 17.49 -15.38
N GLY A 9 -14.01 17.19 -16.62
CA GLY A 9 -12.65 17.40 -17.12
C GLY A 9 -11.78 16.16 -17.00
N PHE A 10 -10.47 16.37 -17.02
CA PHE A 10 -9.48 15.28 -16.95
C PHE A 10 -8.31 15.67 -16.06
N LEU A 11 -7.77 14.67 -15.35
CA LEU A 11 -6.58 14.82 -14.49
C LEU A 11 -5.29 14.81 -15.31
N ALA A 12 -5.25 14.00 -16.37
CA ALA A 12 -4.12 13.90 -17.28
C ALA A 12 -4.60 13.36 -18.63
N ARG A 13 -3.78 13.51 -19.65
CA ARG A 13 -4.06 12.98 -20.98
C ARG A 13 -2.78 12.59 -21.69
N SER A 14 -2.87 11.52 -22.50
CA SER A 14 -1.91 11.21 -23.54
C SER A 14 -2.60 11.18 -24.89
N LYS A 15 -2.03 11.83 -25.90
CA LYS A 15 -2.49 11.80 -27.29
C LYS A 15 -1.30 11.66 -28.21
N TYR A 16 -1.23 10.54 -28.94
CA TYR A 16 -0.09 10.23 -29.83
C TYR A 16 1.29 10.32 -29.14
N GLY A 17 1.36 9.79 -27.92
CA GLY A 17 2.59 9.82 -27.12
C GLY A 17 2.98 11.18 -26.55
N LYS A 18 2.11 12.19 -26.67
CA LYS A 18 2.30 13.52 -26.09
C LYS A 18 1.27 13.79 -24.97
N GLY A 19 1.71 14.40 -23.88
CA GLY A 19 0.86 14.76 -22.73
C GLY A 19 1.51 14.36 -21.41
N THR A 20 0.76 14.49 -20.33
CA THR A 20 1.23 14.29 -18.95
C THR A 20 0.94 12.90 -18.42
N LEU A 21 0.15 12.08 -19.12
CA LEU A 21 -0.14 10.68 -18.76
C LEU A 21 0.91 9.76 -19.39
N SER A 22 1.62 9.03 -18.57
CA SER A 22 2.49 7.91 -18.95
C SER A 22 1.82 6.58 -18.62
N THR A 23 1.97 5.60 -19.50
CA THR A 23 1.43 4.25 -19.33
C THR A 23 2.51 3.22 -19.59
N GLU A 24 2.47 2.12 -18.86
CA GLU A 24 3.41 1.00 -18.97
C GLU A 24 2.63 -0.31 -18.88
N ILE A 25 2.89 -1.24 -19.79
CA ILE A 25 2.33 -2.59 -19.76
C ILE A 25 3.40 -3.51 -19.17
N ARG A 26 3.02 -4.27 -18.15
CA ARG A 26 3.84 -5.27 -17.48
C ARG A 26 3.13 -6.61 -17.49
N ASP A 27 3.81 -7.68 -17.09
CA ASP A 27 3.26 -9.04 -17.07
C ASP A 27 2.07 -9.20 -16.11
N ASP A 28 2.00 -8.37 -15.07
CA ASP A 28 0.97 -8.38 -14.03
C ASP A 28 -0.13 -7.34 -14.23
N GLY A 29 -0.05 -6.49 -15.27
CA GLY A 29 -1.09 -5.51 -15.56
C GLY A 29 -0.65 -4.26 -16.30
N VAL A 30 -1.53 -3.28 -16.32
CA VAL A 30 -1.30 -1.97 -16.94
C VAL A 30 -1.14 -0.92 -15.86
N TYR A 31 -0.02 -0.22 -15.91
CA TYR A 31 0.33 0.84 -14.99
C TYR A 31 0.16 2.20 -15.65
N PHE A 32 -0.29 3.18 -14.90
CA PHE A 32 -0.34 4.56 -15.36
C PHE A 32 0.20 5.51 -14.29
N LYS A 33 0.82 6.58 -14.75
CA LYS A 33 1.40 7.62 -13.90
C LYS A 33 1.19 8.99 -14.53
N PHE A 34 0.89 9.98 -13.71
CA PHE A 34 0.79 11.36 -14.13
C PHE A 34 1.10 12.32 -12.97
N GLU A 35 1.47 13.55 -13.31
CA GLU A 35 1.54 14.63 -12.36
C GLU A 35 0.18 15.34 -12.30
N ALA A 36 -0.39 15.43 -11.10
CA ALA A 36 -1.70 16.03 -10.91
C ALA A 36 -1.65 17.54 -11.19
N PRO A 37 -2.55 18.08 -12.05
CA PRO A 37 -2.60 19.50 -12.32
C PRO A 37 -3.11 20.26 -11.09
N ASN A 38 -2.77 21.55 -10.98
CA ASN A 38 -3.31 22.41 -9.92
C ASN A 38 -4.70 22.91 -10.31
N THR A 39 -5.70 22.01 -10.21
CA THR A 39 -7.12 22.29 -10.48
C THR A 39 -7.95 21.86 -9.29
N GLU A 40 -9.17 22.41 -9.16
CA GLU A 40 -10.10 22.05 -8.09
C GLU A 40 -10.38 20.54 -8.06
N LEU A 41 -10.72 19.95 -9.21
CA LEU A 41 -10.93 18.51 -9.35
C LEU A 41 -9.71 17.69 -8.88
N ALA A 42 -8.51 18.07 -9.31
CA ALA A 42 -7.32 17.31 -8.94
C ALA A 42 -7.01 17.43 -7.45
N ASN A 43 -7.19 18.61 -6.86
CA ASN A 43 -6.97 18.84 -5.43
C ASN A 43 -7.98 18.05 -4.59
N GLU A 44 -9.25 17.99 -5.00
CA GLU A 44 -10.29 17.21 -4.36
C GLU A 44 -9.97 15.70 -4.40
N VAL A 45 -9.66 15.16 -5.58
CA VAL A 45 -9.31 13.74 -5.75
C VAL A 45 -8.06 13.39 -4.93
N MET A 46 -7.04 14.24 -4.95
CA MET A 46 -5.81 14.02 -4.16
C MET A 46 -6.07 14.02 -2.65
N GLU A 47 -7.00 14.84 -2.17
CA GLU A 47 -7.38 14.86 -0.76
C GLU A 47 -8.11 13.58 -0.36
N HIS A 48 -9.06 13.11 -1.16
CA HIS A 48 -9.72 11.82 -0.94
C HIS A 48 -8.73 10.64 -0.95
N MET A 49 -7.76 10.65 -1.87
CA MET A 49 -6.72 9.61 -1.91
C MET A 49 -5.83 9.63 -0.66
N LYS A 50 -5.44 10.81 -0.14
CA LYS A 50 -4.65 10.94 1.08
C LYS A 50 -5.39 10.43 2.31
N ARG A 51 -6.69 10.63 2.37
CA ARG A 51 -7.56 10.16 3.46
C ARG A 51 -7.88 8.68 3.37
N GLY A 52 -7.61 8.05 2.23
CA GLY A 52 -7.98 6.66 1.96
C GLY A 52 -9.44 6.46 1.57
N ASP A 53 -10.17 7.53 1.25
CA ASP A 53 -11.56 7.46 0.77
C ASP A 53 -11.61 6.86 -0.65
N ILE A 54 -10.52 7.03 -1.44
CA ILE A 54 -10.38 6.53 -2.81
C ILE A 54 -8.97 5.95 -2.99
N ASP A 55 -8.89 4.68 -3.31
CA ASP A 55 -7.64 3.96 -3.56
C ASP A 55 -7.69 3.04 -4.79
N GLN A 56 -8.78 3.11 -5.55
CA GLN A 56 -9.06 2.21 -6.65
C GLN A 56 -9.13 2.93 -7.99
N CYS A 57 -8.88 2.19 -9.05
CA CYS A 57 -8.97 2.69 -10.40
C CYS A 57 -9.74 1.73 -11.31
N SER A 58 -10.14 2.23 -12.45
CA SER A 58 -10.82 1.47 -13.50
C SER A 58 -10.32 1.92 -14.85
N PHE A 59 -10.58 1.14 -15.89
CA PHE A 59 -10.25 1.50 -17.26
C PHE A 59 -11.38 1.11 -18.21
N ALA A 60 -11.56 1.91 -19.25
CA ALA A 60 -12.56 1.67 -20.28
C ALA A 60 -11.88 1.22 -21.57
N PHE A 61 -12.35 0.10 -22.14
CA PHE A 61 -11.76 -0.50 -23.31
C PHE A 61 -12.80 -1.16 -24.22
N THR A 62 -12.42 -1.47 -25.45
CA THR A 62 -13.18 -2.32 -26.36
C THR A 62 -12.45 -3.64 -26.52
N VAL A 63 -13.18 -4.74 -26.37
CA VAL A 63 -12.66 -6.10 -26.62
C VAL A 63 -12.51 -6.32 -28.12
N GLU A 64 -11.41 -6.92 -28.54
CA GLU A 64 -11.17 -7.37 -29.90
C GLU A 64 -11.46 -8.87 -30.02
N ASP A 65 -10.97 -9.65 -29.05
CA ASP A 65 -11.14 -11.10 -29.00
C ASP A 65 -11.40 -11.56 -27.59
N ASP A 66 -12.35 -12.49 -27.42
CA ASP A 66 -12.67 -13.12 -26.15
C ASP A 66 -13.10 -14.57 -26.32
N THR A 67 -12.99 -15.33 -25.26
CA THR A 67 -13.50 -16.70 -25.16
C THR A 67 -14.48 -16.81 -23.99
N TRP A 68 -15.49 -17.66 -24.18
CA TRP A 68 -16.50 -17.94 -23.18
C TRP A 68 -16.50 -19.42 -22.84
N GLU A 69 -16.39 -19.73 -21.57
CA GLU A 69 -16.43 -21.09 -21.05
C GLU A 69 -17.56 -21.23 -20.04
N MET A 70 -18.43 -22.22 -20.25
CA MET A 70 -19.45 -22.58 -19.29
C MET A 70 -18.83 -23.44 -18.20
N GLN A 71 -18.98 -23.03 -16.97
CA GLN A 71 -18.61 -23.78 -15.76
C GLN A 71 -19.82 -24.54 -15.22
N GLU A 72 -19.60 -25.35 -14.18
CA GLU A 72 -20.68 -25.94 -13.42
C GLU A 72 -21.60 -24.84 -12.84
N ASP A 73 -22.87 -25.12 -12.64
CA ASP A 73 -23.90 -24.18 -12.14
C ASP A 73 -24.29 -23.02 -13.08
N ASP A 74 -24.22 -23.22 -14.39
CA ASP A 74 -24.60 -22.22 -15.42
C ASP A 74 -23.82 -20.90 -15.33
N ILE A 75 -22.63 -20.93 -14.72
CA ILE A 75 -21.74 -19.77 -14.65
C ILE A 75 -20.88 -19.72 -15.95
N TYR A 76 -20.89 -18.56 -16.61
CA TYR A 76 -20.04 -18.31 -17.77
C TYR A 76 -18.82 -17.48 -17.37
N ILE A 77 -17.63 -18.02 -17.65
CA ILE A 77 -16.37 -17.29 -17.54
C ILE A 77 -16.05 -16.68 -18.91
N ARG A 78 -15.89 -15.37 -18.92
CA ARG A 78 -15.40 -14.63 -20.09
C ARG A 78 -13.93 -14.29 -19.93
N THR A 79 -13.10 -14.81 -20.82
CA THR A 79 -11.68 -14.47 -20.90
C THR A 79 -11.45 -13.48 -22.03
N ILE A 80 -10.92 -12.30 -21.72
CA ILE A 80 -10.57 -11.30 -22.73
C ILE A 80 -9.15 -11.59 -23.19
N ASN A 81 -9.01 -12.01 -24.47
CA ASN A 81 -7.74 -12.39 -25.08
C ASN A 81 -7.00 -11.17 -25.63
N SER A 82 -7.73 -10.22 -26.23
CA SER A 82 -7.16 -8.98 -26.73
C SER A 82 -8.10 -7.79 -26.63
N ILE A 83 -7.50 -6.60 -26.57
CA ILE A 83 -8.17 -5.30 -26.47
C ILE A 83 -7.84 -4.49 -27.72
N SER A 84 -8.87 -4.09 -28.49
CA SER A 84 -8.68 -3.28 -29.69
C SER A 84 -8.38 -1.81 -29.35
N ARG A 85 -8.95 -1.31 -28.25
CA ARG A 85 -8.79 0.09 -27.87
C ARG A 85 -8.97 0.31 -26.38
N LEU A 86 -8.05 1.09 -25.79
CA LEU A 86 -8.14 1.62 -24.46
C LEU A 86 -8.55 3.09 -24.52
N TYR A 87 -9.62 3.46 -23.83
CA TYR A 87 -10.19 4.82 -23.89
C TYR A 87 -9.73 5.72 -22.77
N ASP A 88 -9.73 5.20 -21.54
CA ASP A 88 -9.32 5.95 -20.37
C ASP A 88 -8.88 5.05 -19.21
N PHE A 89 -8.13 5.66 -18.32
CA PHE A 89 -7.95 5.24 -16.94
C PHE A 89 -8.68 6.24 -16.04
N SER A 90 -9.39 5.74 -15.05
CA SER A 90 -10.12 6.56 -14.10
C SER A 90 -9.78 6.17 -12.66
N ILE A 91 -9.58 7.17 -11.83
CA ILE A 91 -9.64 7.03 -10.38
C ILE A 91 -11.12 6.95 -10.05
N VAL A 92 -11.55 5.94 -9.31
CA VAL A 92 -12.97 5.65 -9.06
C VAL A 92 -13.21 5.34 -7.58
N ASP A 93 -14.41 5.65 -7.12
CA ASP A 93 -14.92 5.26 -5.81
C ASP A 93 -15.43 3.81 -5.79
N THR A 94 -15.90 3.31 -6.93
CA THR A 94 -16.40 1.95 -7.09
C THR A 94 -15.84 1.35 -8.40
N PRO A 95 -14.83 0.48 -8.33
CA PRO A 95 -14.22 -0.12 -9.51
C PRO A 95 -15.06 -1.25 -10.09
N ALA A 96 -14.92 -1.49 -11.39
CA ALA A 96 -15.47 -2.69 -12.03
C ALA A 96 -14.73 -3.97 -11.61
N TYR A 97 -13.43 -3.85 -11.29
CA TYR A 97 -12.57 -4.95 -10.84
C TYR A 97 -11.89 -4.59 -9.51
N LEU A 98 -12.07 -5.44 -8.49
CA LEU A 98 -11.59 -5.18 -7.13
C LEU A 98 -10.06 -5.20 -6.98
N ASN A 99 -9.34 -5.78 -7.93
CA ASN A 99 -7.88 -5.92 -7.88
C ASN A 99 -7.12 -4.71 -8.45
N THR A 100 -7.79 -3.57 -8.61
CA THR A 100 -7.15 -2.33 -9.06
C THR A 100 -6.74 -1.47 -7.89
N LYS A 101 -5.63 -0.75 -8.02
CA LYS A 101 -5.15 0.18 -6.99
C LYS A 101 -4.63 1.46 -7.63
N CYS A 102 -4.88 2.58 -6.98
CA CYS A 102 -4.21 3.84 -7.28
C CYS A 102 -3.80 4.53 -5.97
N SER A 103 -2.77 5.35 -6.05
CA SER A 103 -2.24 6.05 -4.88
C SER A 103 -1.53 7.33 -5.28
N CYS A 104 -1.45 8.24 -4.33
CA CYS A 104 -0.59 9.41 -4.43
C CYS A 104 0.84 9.02 -4.02
N ALA A 105 1.82 9.10 -4.93
CA ALA A 105 3.19 8.69 -4.66
C ALA A 105 3.79 9.41 -3.42
N ARG A 106 3.55 10.71 -3.28
CA ARG A 106 4.02 11.48 -2.12
C ARG A 106 3.41 10.99 -0.80
N PHE A 107 2.17 10.51 -0.83
CA PHE A 107 1.53 9.95 0.35
C PHE A 107 2.09 8.59 0.72
N GLN A 108 2.42 7.76 -0.27
CA GLN A 108 3.12 6.48 -0.04
C GLN A 108 4.49 6.69 0.60
N GLU A 109 5.27 7.65 0.11
CA GLU A 109 6.58 7.99 0.70
C GLU A 109 6.44 8.40 2.18
N ILE A 110 5.42 9.17 2.53
CA ILE A 110 5.13 9.57 3.92
C ILE A 110 4.72 8.34 4.74
N GLN A 111 3.82 7.51 4.26
CA GLN A 111 3.38 6.30 4.98
C GLN A 111 4.52 5.31 5.20
N GLU A 112 5.40 5.12 4.22
CA GLU A 112 6.58 4.26 4.35
C GLU A 112 7.57 4.82 5.37
N ALA A 113 7.77 6.14 5.38
CA ALA A 113 8.62 6.81 6.36
C ALA A 113 8.06 6.67 7.79
N ASP A 114 6.75 6.90 7.97
CA ASP A 114 6.07 6.76 9.26
C ASP A 114 6.11 5.33 9.76
N LYS A 115 5.88 4.35 8.88
CA LYS A 115 5.96 2.92 9.22
C LYS A 115 7.37 2.54 9.68
N LYS A 116 8.39 2.99 8.96
CA LYS A 116 9.79 2.74 9.30
C LYS A 116 10.16 3.38 10.64
N ALA A 117 9.74 4.61 10.90
CA ALA A 117 9.96 5.29 12.17
C ALA A 117 9.30 4.56 13.35
N LEU A 118 8.08 4.03 13.14
CA LEU A 118 7.38 3.24 14.16
C LEU A 118 8.07 1.89 14.43
N GLU A 119 8.57 1.22 13.39
CA GLU A 119 9.34 -0.02 13.54
C GLU A 119 10.65 0.23 14.32
N GLU A 120 11.40 1.27 13.99
CA GLU A 120 12.62 1.67 14.70
C GLU A 120 12.36 2.00 16.17
N GLN A 121 11.25 2.67 16.46
CA GLN A 121 10.84 2.96 17.84
C GLN A 121 10.53 1.69 18.63
N ARG A 122 9.78 0.75 18.04
CA ARG A 122 9.47 -0.54 18.68
C ARG A 122 10.72 -1.36 18.95
N GLU A 123 11.64 -1.45 18.01
CA GLU A 123 12.91 -2.17 18.20
C GLU A 123 13.77 -1.53 19.31
N LYS A 124 13.71 -0.20 19.45
CA LYS A 124 14.39 0.51 20.54
C LYS A 124 13.77 0.17 21.89
N GLU A 125 12.44 0.24 22.00
CA GLU A 125 11.71 -0.10 23.22
C GLU A 125 11.94 -1.57 23.64
N GLU A 126 11.97 -2.50 22.69
CA GLU A 126 12.26 -3.91 22.93
C GLU A 126 13.69 -4.11 23.46
N ARG A 127 14.68 -3.41 22.88
CA ARG A 127 16.08 -3.47 23.36
C ARG A 127 16.22 -2.91 24.76
N GLU A 128 15.60 -1.75 25.05
CA GLU A 128 15.61 -1.15 26.39
C GLU A 128 14.93 -2.06 27.42
N ALA A 129 13.81 -2.69 27.07
CA ALA A 129 13.12 -3.63 27.92
C ALA A 129 13.92 -4.92 28.17
N GLN A 130 14.68 -5.38 27.18
CA GLN A 130 15.57 -6.54 27.32
C GLN A 130 16.77 -6.21 28.22
N GLU A 131 17.40 -5.07 28.00
CA GLU A 131 18.54 -4.60 28.82
C GLU A 131 18.15 -4.44 30.29
N LYS A 132 16.94 -3.91 30.54
CA LYS A 132 16.40 -3.81 31.91
C LYS A 132 16.22 -5.18 32.56
N ARG A 133 15.66 -6.16 31.84
CA ARG A 133 15.49 -7.54 32.33
C ARG A 133 16.83 -8.19 32.62
N ASP A 134 17.82 -8.01 31.75
CA ASP A 134 19.15 -8.57 31.93
C ASP A 134 19.87 -7.96 33.16
N ASN A 135 19.68 -6.67 33.41
CA ASN A 135 20.24 -5.99 34.59
C ASN A 135 19.56 -6.45 35.89
N GLU A 136 18.24 -6.56 35.91
CA GLU A 136 17.47 -7.11 37.05
C GLU A 136 17.90 -8.55 37.37
N LEU A 137 18.15 -9.35 36.37
CA LEU A 137 18.62 -10.74 36.49
C LEU A 137 20.06 -10.79 37.10
N LYS A 138 20.95 -9.91 36.62
CA LYS A 138 22.31 -9.79 37.20
C LYS A 138 22.27 -9.40 38.67
N GLU A 139 21.48 -8.41 39.01
CA GLU A 139 21.31 -7.95 40.40
C GLU A 139 20.75 -9.08 41.29
N TYR A 140 19.76 -9.82 40.80
CA TYR A 140 19.23 -10.99 41.49
C TYR A 140 20.30 -12.05 41.78
N PHE A 141 21.13 -12.41 40.80
CA PHE A 141 22.21 -13.37 41.01
C PHE A 141 23.33 -12.87 41.92
N GLU A 142 23.65 -11.58 41.90
CA GLU A 142 24.59 -10.98 42.83
C GLU A 142 24.08 -11.03 44.28
N ASN A 143 22.82 -10.74 44.51
CA ASN A 143 22.19 -10.84 45.82
C ASN A 143 22.20 -12.28 46.36
N LEU A 144 21.84 -13.27 45.54
CA LEU A 144 21.97 -14.71 45.90
C LEU A 144 23.37 -15.12 46.25
N ARG A 145 24.38 -14.64 45.52
CA ARG A 145 25.79 -14.92 45.75
C ARG A 145 26.28 -14.33 47.09
N ASN A 146 25.78 -13.16 47.43
CA ASN A 146 26.11 -12.48 48.69
C ASN A 146 25.45 -13.15 49.90
N ASP A 147 24.21 -13.61 49.75
CA ASP A 147 23.51 -14.33 50.83
C ASP A 147 24.17 -15.70 51.07
N ASN A 148 24.55 -16.48 50.03
CA ASN A 148 25.28 -17.72 50.18
C ASN A 148 26.62 -17.51 50.89
N LYS A 149 27.34 -16.42 50.62
CA LYS A 149 28.60 -16.10 51.33
C LYS A 149 28.38 -15.81 52.86
N LYS A 150 27.23 -15.26 53.24
CA LYS A 150 26.90 -15.05 54.67
C LYS A 150 26.69 -16.40 55.39
N TYR A 151 25.97 -17.35 54.76
CA TYR A 151 25.73 -18.68 55.33
C TYR A 151 27.03 -19.48 55.50
N LEU A 152 27.91 -19.47 54.51
CA LEU A 152 29.22 -20.17 54.59
C LEU A 152 30.17 -19.58 55.66
N LYS A 153 29.98 -18.33 56.07
CA LYS A 153 30.78 -17.75 57.15
C LYS A 153 30.20 -18.04 58.55
N ALA A 154 28.88 -18.30 58.66
CA ALA A 154 28.23 -18.64 59.91
C ALA A 154 28.52 -20.09 60.39
N ASP A 155 28.76 -21.03 59.46
CA ASP A 155 29.08 -22.43 59.78
C ASP A 155 30.55 -22.69 60.20
N ASN A 156 31.41 -21.65 60.18
CA ASN A 156 32.83 -21.76 60.57
C ASN A 156 33.17 -21.05 61.88
N GLN A 157 32.17 -20.74 62.72
CA GLN A 157 32.34 -20.26 64.10
C GLN A 157 31.72 -21.29 65.08
#